data_f8eda8240aa3aeb44d5fe49027a58533
#
_entry.id   f8eda8240aa3aeb44d5fe49027a58533
#
_cell.length_a   1.000
_cell.length_b   1.000
_cell.length_c   1.000
_cell.angle_alpha   90.00
_cell.angle_beta   90.00
_cell.angle_gamma   90.00
#
_symmetry.space_group_name_H-M   'P 1'
#
loop_
_entity.id
_entity.type
_entity.pdbx_description
1 polymer ?
#
loop_
_entity_poly.entity_id
_entity_poly.type
_entity_poly.pdbx_seq_one_letter_code
_entity_poly.pdbx_strand_id
1 'polypeptide(L)'
;MAIPGLKPSYEVRAKVRVGKKVESRSGKEIPTSVDYFICDDSEFARVVGEGRSELRIFLPYENTVECFSTGLEQWAGQMLVCYAKGEERNGTAYALRKSSMKSKGRDVNLLDGFEVLSDQKFGQDRSMVACLSRDCPMMKAKECKPMGRLQFFIDGIGKEGGVFQLDTKSWHSVENVERTLLSYSDPRGVPFVLRVSFTQQGDKRFPELTLEAEVEVNTPDDVSLADALVQLDRAKTRENLAAVLDLTNPGWKQDEKVIQRIKDVGIEIAADAMLRKHLT
;
A
#
# COMPACT_ATOMS: atom_id res chain seq x y z
N MET A 1 29.15 -6.53 -9.31
CA MET A 1 29.21 -7.18 -7.98
C MET A 1 28.13 -6.53 -7.12
N ALA A 2 27.15 -7.29 -6.66
CA ALA A 2 26.14 -6.76 -5.74
C ALA A 2 26.72 -6.75 -4.32
N ILE A 3 26.56 -5.64 -3.60
CA ILE A 3 26.97 -5.55 -2.19
C ILE A 3 25.95 -6.37 -1.37
N PRO A 4 26.40 -7.38 -0.60
CA PRO A 4 25.49 -8.17 0.24
C PRO A 4 24.70 -7.27 1.20
N GLY A 5 23.39 -7.44 1.21
CA GLY A 5 22.48 -6.64 2.05
C GLY A 5 21.97 -5.33 1.44
N LEU A 6 22.45 -4.93 0.27
CA LEU A 6 21.85 -3.83 -0.49
C LEU A 6 20.71 -4.41 -1.35
N LYS A 7 19.48 -4.13 -0.93
CA LYS A 7 18.32 -4.44 -1.76
C LYS A 7 18.26 -3.43 -2.90
N PRO A 8 18.06 -3.87 -4.16
CA PRO A 8 17.84 -2.93 -5.24
C PRO A 8 16.57 -2.13 -4.97
N SER A 9 16.71 -0.82 -4.81
CA SER A 9 15.57 0.10 -4.78
C SER A 9 15.44 0.73 -6.15
N TYR A 10 14.24 0.74 -6.69
CA TYR A 10 13.96 1.49 -7.91
C TYR A 10 13.93 2.98 -7.60
N GLU A 11 14.46 3.77 -8.51
CA GLU A 11 14.31 5.22 -8.44
C GLU A 11 12.85 5.61 -8.74
N VAL A 12 12.34 6.64 -8.05
CA VAL A 12 11.00 7.15 -8.31
C VAL A 12 11.05 8.01 -9.56
N ARG A 13 10.47 7.52 -10.64
CA ARG A 13 10.37 8.20 -11.93
C ARG A 13 9.45 9.41 -11.85
N ALA A 14 8.25 9.23 -11.33
CA ALA A 14 7.27 10.30 -11.22
C ALA A 14 6.23 10.00 -10.12
N LYS A 15 5.53 11.06 -9.68
CA LYS A 15 4.42 10.94 -8.74
C LYS A 15 3.08 10.97 -9.46
N VAL A 16 2.28 9.94 -9.21
CA VAL A 16 0.86 9.88 -9.60
C VAL A 16 0.02 10.50 -8.48
N ARG A 17 -0.96 11.31 -8.83
CA ARG A 17 -1.80 12.09 -7.91
C ARG A 17 -3.27 11.93 -8.24
N VAL A 18 -4.13 12.07 -7.23
CA VAL A 18 -5.60 12.12 -7.34
C VAL A 18 -6.12 13.50 -6.92
N GLY A 19 -5.43 14.53 -7.33
CA GLY A 19 -5.78 15.91 -7.02
C GLY A 19 -5.03 16.88 -7.92
N LYS A 20 -5.70 17.98 -8.24
CA LYS A 20 -5.12 19.09 -9.01
C LYS A 20 -5.29 20.41 -8.26
N LYS A 21 -4.50 21.38 -8.62
CA LYS A 21 -4.68 22.75 -8.17
C LYS A 21 -5.63 23.44 -9.14
N VAL A 22 -6.66 24.06 -8.61
CA VAL A 22 -7.64 24.84 -9.37
C VAL A 22 -7.58 26.27 -8.87
N GLU A 23 -7.52 27.22 -9.78
CA GLU A 23 -7.57 28.62 -9.45
C GLU A 23 -8.96 29.02 -8.96
N SER A 24 -9.02 29.61 -7.77
CA SER A 24 -10.27 30.13 -7.20
C SER A 24 -10.64 31.48 -7.86
N ARG A 25 -11.87 31.92 -7.67
CA ARG A 25 -12.32 33.24 -8.12
C ARG A 25 -11.46 34.40 -7.58
N SER A 26 -10.71 34.17 -6.51
CA SER A 26 -9.79 35.15 -5.90
C SER A 26 -8.36 35.05 -6.40
N GLY A 27 -8.08 34.24 -7.43
CA GLY A 27 -6.73 34.03 -7.97
C GLY A 27 -5.84 33.14 -7.10
N LYS A 28 -6.39 32.47 -6.08
CA LYS A 28 -5.62 31.53 -5.23
C LYS A 28 -5.77 30.11 -5.75
N GLU A 29 -4.66 29.39 -5.85
CA GLU A 29 -4.69 27.96 -6.12
C GLU A 29 -5.25 27.16 -4.94
N ILE A 30 -6.31 26.41 -5.19
CA ILE A 30 -6.97 25.54 -4.19
C ILE A 30 -6.75 24.08 -4.63
N PRO A 31 -6.20 23.23 -3.74
CA PRO A 31 -6.10 21.81 -4.04
C PRO A 31 -7.50 21.19 -4.10
N THR A 32 -7.81 20.56 -5.21
CA THR A 32 -9.11 19.93 -5.48
C THR A 32 -8.89 18.47 -5.81
N SER A 33 -9.62 17.59 -5.13
CA SER A 33 -9.59 16.15 -5.44
C SER A 33 -10.32 15.86 -6.75
N VAL A 34 -9.83 14.88 -7.48
CA VAL A 34 -10.42 14.38 -8.72
C VAL A 34 -10.62 12.86 -8.64
N ASP A 35 -11.46 12.30 -9.50
CA ASP A 35 -11.73 10.87 -9.61
C ASP A 35 -10.92 10.19 -10.73
N TYR A 36 -9.79 10.76 -11.05
CA TYR A 36 -8.87 10.24 -12.05
C TYR A 36 -7.42 10.49 -11.63
N PHE A 37 -6.51 9.76 -12.26
CA PHE A 37 -5.07 9.88 -12.01
C PHE A 37 -4.44 10.97 -12.85
N ILE A 38 -3.51 11.70 -12.24
CA ILE A 38 -2.74 12.76 -12.88
C ILE A 38 -1.26 12.47 -12.65
N CYS A 39 -0.45 12.61 -13.70
CA CYS A 39 1.00 12.51 -13.62
C CYS A 39 1.62 13.47 -14.64
N ASP A 40 2.75 14.10 -14.27
CA ASP A 40 3.46 15.04 -15.13
C ASP A 40 4.48 14.32 -16.06
N ASP A 41 4.50 12.98 -16.08
CA ASP A 41 5.36 12.17 -16.94
C ASP A 41 4.78 12.05 -18.36
N SER A 42 5.63 12.25 -19.36
CA SER A 42 5.21 12.27 -20.79
C SER A 42 4.75 10.89 -21.29
N GLU A 43 5.37 9.79 -20.82
CA GLU A 43 4.93 8.46 -21.20
C GLU A 43 3.62 8.08 -20.51
N PHE A 44 3.41 8.53 -19.27
CA PHE A 44 2.12 8.40 -18.62
C PHE A 44 1.02 9.06 -19.45
N ALA A 45 1.23 10.30 -19.87
CA ALA A 45 0.26 11.00 -20.70
C ALA A 45 -0.02 10.29 -22.05
N ARG A 46 1.00 9.70 -22.66
CA ARG A 46 0.90 8.97 -23.93
C ARG A 46 0.16 7.62 -23.78
N VAL A 47 0.47 6.84 -22.72
CA VAL A 47 -0.02 5.46 -22.55
C VAL A 47 -1.36 5.43 -21.81
N VAL A 48 -1.47 6.17 -20.73
CA VAL A 48 -2.68 6.19 -19.87
C VAL A 48 -3.71 7.18 -20.42
N GLY A 49 -3.27 8.34 -20.89
CA GLY A 49 -4.14 9.43 -21.32
C GLY A 49 -4.72 10.20 -20.12
N GLU A 50 -5.62 11.14 -20.43
CA GLU A 50 -6.27 11.97 -19.44
C GLU A 50 -7.56 11.34 -18.89
N GLY A 51 -7.92 11.66 -17.65
CA GLY A 51 -9.22 11.31 -17.07
C GLY A 51 -9.41 9.84 -16.71
N ARG A 52 -8.36 9.04 -16.65
CA ARG A 52 -8.45 7.63 -16.28
C ARG A 52 -8.57 7.47 -14.77
N SER A 53 -9.63 6.78 -14.34
CA SER A 53 -9.88 6.40 -12.95
C SER A 53 -9.30 5.02 -12.58
N GLU A 54 -8.76 4.29 -13.54
CA GLU A 54 -8.17 2.97 -13.39
C GLU A 54 -6.80 2.89 -14.04
N LEU A 55 -5.86 2.23 -13.36
CA LEU A 55 -4.52 1.92 -13.86
C LEU A 55 -4.26 0.44 -13.69
N ARG A 56 -3.80 -0.22 -14.74
CA ARG A 56 -3.23 -1.57 -14.65
C ARG A 56 -1.77 -1.43 -14.24
N ILE A 57 -1.40 -2.06 -13.11
CA ILE A 57 -0.11 -1.88 -12.48
C ILE A 57 0.53 -3.21 -12.10
N PHE A 58 1.86 -3.20 -11.93
CA PHE A 58 2.65 -4.30 -11.38
C PHE A 58 3.49 -3.81 -10.22
N LEU A 59 3.63 -4.64 -9.19
CA LEU A 59 4.42 -4.27 -8.03
C LEU A 59 5.89 -4.64 -8.21
N PRO A 60 6.82 -3.75 -7.78
CA PRO A 60 8.24 -3.89 -8.09
C PRO A 60 8.99 -4.85 -7.17
N TYR A 61 8.51 -5.04 -5.92
CA TYR A 61 9.23 -5.76 -4.88
C TYR A 61 8.48 -7.01 -4.45
N GLU A 62 9.24 -8.00 -3.98
CA GLU A 62 8.72 -9.23 -3.38
C GLU A 62 7.96 -8.95 -2.08
N ASN A 63 8.54 -8.07 -1.26
CA ASN A 63 7.94 -7.71 0.01
C ASN A 63 6.88 -6.61 -0.20
N THR A 64 5.66 -6.90 0.24
CA THR A 64 4.53 -5.96 0.15
C THR A 64 4.76 -4.65 0.90
N VAL A 65 5.51 -4.67 2.03
CA VAL A 65 5.87 -3.46 2.79
C VAL A 65 6.82 -2.54 2.00
N GLU A 66 7.63 -3.11 1.10
CA GLU A 66 8.48 -2.31 0.21
C GLU A 66 7.68 -1.72 -0.96
N CYS A 67 6.63 -2.43 -1.42
CA CYS A 67 5.70 -1.91 -2.43
C CYS A 67 4.78 -0.82 -1.86
N PHE A 68 4.29 -1.01 -0.64
CA PHE A 68 3.38 -0.09 0.02
C PHE A 68 3.84 0.19 1.44
N SER A 69 4.56 1.27 1.62
CA SER A 69 4.99 1.72 2.94
C SER A 69 3.90 2.57 3.59
N THR A 70 3.49 2.16 4.79
CA THR A 70 2.46 2.85 5.59
C THR A 70 3.06 3.51 6.82
N GLY A 71 2.36 4.48 7.38
CA GLY A 71 2.77 5.14 8.61
C GLY A 71 1.84 6.27 9.02
N LEU A 72 2.24 6.95 10.08
CA LEU A 72 1.58 8.14 10.59
C LEU A 72 2.55 9.32 10.51
N GLU A 73 2.10 10.46 10.02
CA GLU A 73 2.95 11.65 9.90
C GLU A 73 2.24 12.90 10.43
N GLN A 74 2.97 13.70 11.22
CA GLN A 74 2.57 15.04 11.63
C GLN A 74 3.51 16.06 11.00
N TRP A 75 2.94 17.04 10.32
CA TRP A 75 3.67 18.11 9.66
C TRP A 75 3.30 19.46 10.22
N ALA A 76 4.30 20.32 10.42
CA ALA A 76 4.14 21.75 10.71
C ALA A 76 4.68 22.55 9.51
N GLY A 77 3.80 23.00 8.62
CA GLY A 77 4.21 23.54 7.32
C GLY A 77 4.94 22.50 6.49
N GLN A 78 6.19 22.76 6.16
CA GLN A 78 7.05 21.83 5.40
C GLN A 78 7.91 20.92 6.29
N MET A 79 7.83 21.07 7.60
CA MET A 79 8.65 20.32 8.55
C MET A 79 7.91 19.09 9.05
N LEU A 80 8.50 17.90 8.87
CA LEU A 80 8.02 16.66 9.46
C LEU A 80 8.35 16.66 10.96
N VAL A 81 7.33 16.81 11.79
CA VAL A 81 7.45 16.91 13.26
C VAL A 81 7.53 15.54 13.91
N CYS A 82 6.66 14.62 13.49
CA CYS A 82 6.54 13.29 14.07
C CYS A 82 6.22 12.28 12.96
N TYR A 83 6.80 11.08 13.05
CA TYR A 83 6.42 9.99 12.18
C TYR A 83 6.55 8.64 12.90
N ALA A 84 5.64 7.72 12.59
CA ALA A 84 5.64 6.32 13.02
C ALA A 84 5.47 5.43 11.80
N LYS A 85 6.20 4.30 11.78
CA LYS A 85 6.16 3.30 10.69
C LYS A 85 5.52 1.98 11.11
N GLY A 86 4.81 1.95 12.23
CA GLY A 86 4.27 0.72 12.79
C GLY A 86 5.30 -0.16 13.48
N GLU A 87 6.50 0.36 13.74
CA GLU A 87 7.55 -0.37 14.46
C GLU A 87 7.28 -0.37 15.96
N GLU A 88 7.70 -1.44 16.65
CA GLU A 88 7.56 -1.60 18.09
C GLU A 88 8.92 -1.77 18.77
N ARG A 89 8.99 -1.29 20.01
CA ARG A 89 10.10 -1.52 20.92
C ARG A 89 9.56 -2.00 22.26
N ASN A 90 9.98 -3.19 22.69
CA ASN A 90 9.48 -3.83 23.91
C ASN A 90 7.94 -3.93 23.97
N GLY A 91 7.30 -4.24 22.82
CA GLY A 91 5.83 -4.35 22.70
C GLY A 91 5.09 -3.01 22.69
N THR A 92 5.79 -1.89 22.64
CA THR A 92 5.17 -0.56 22.53
C THR A 92 5.46 0.04 21.16
N ALA A 93 4.41 0.37 20.40
CA ALA A 93 4.54 1.08 19.14
C ALA A 93 5.17 2.46 19.38
N TYR A 94 6.12 2.86 18.53
CA TYR A 94 6.83 4.12 18.71
C TYR A 94 6.79 5.04 17.50
N ALA A 95 7.05 6.29 17.74
CA ALA A 95 7.24 7.33 16.75
C ALA A 95 8.55 8.08 17.00
N LEU A 96 9.15 8.59 15.95
CA LEU A 96 10.27 9.52 16.04
C LEU A 96 9.76 10.96 15.94
N ARG A 97 9.82 11.68 17.07
CA ARG A 97 9.30 13.05 17.22
C ARG A 97 10.43 14.06 17.41
N LYS A 98 10.34 15.22 16.77
CA LYS A 98 11.26 16.34 17.04
C LYS A 98 11.14 16.77 18.49
N SER A 99 12.28 17.03 19.13
CA SER A 99 12.31 17.48 20.54
C SER A 99 11.85 18.92 20.68
N SER A 100 12.18 19.78 19.72
CA SER A 100 11.78 21.18 19.73
C SER A 100 11.63 21.75 18.32
N MET A 101 10.97 22.89 18.22
CA MET A 101 10.91 23.71 17.02
C MET A 101 10.90 25.21 17.35
N LYS A 102 11.38 26.04 16.43
CA LYS A 102 11.21 27.47 16.52
C LYS A 102 9.86 27.90 15.99
N SER A 103 9.06 28.56 16.82
CA SER A 103 7.80 29.19 16.42
C SER A 103 7.78 30.64 16.88
N LYS A 104 7.63 31.60 15.95
CA LYS A 104 7.63 33.00 16.19
C LYS A 104 8.85 33.47 17.02
N GLY A 105 10.04 32.91 16.73
CA GLY A 105 11.30 33.24 17.42
C GLY A 105 11.50 32.61 18.80
N ARG A 106 10.56 31.79 19.28
CA ARG A 106 10.64 31.05 20.54
C ARG A 106 10.84 29.57 20.31
N ASP A 107 11.65 28.93 21.16
CA ASP A 107 11.76 27.48 21.18
C ASP A 107 10.53 26.88 21.85
N VAL A 108 9.85 25.98 21.13
CA VAL A 108 8.69 25.25 21.63
C VAL A 108 9.12 23.80 21.84
N ASN A 109 8.94 23.31 23.10
CA ASN A 109 9.13 21.89 23.41
C ASN A 109 8.00 21.07 22.75
N LEU A 110 8.36 20.07 21.94
CA LEU A 110 7.41 19.22 21.23
C LEU A 110 7.20 17.88 21.92
N LEU A 111 7.91 17.61 23.01
CA LEU A 111 7.79 16.36 23.78
C LEU A 111 6.76 16.45 24.92
N ASP A 112 6.25 17.64 25.21
CA ASP A 112 5.25 17.82 26.27
C ASP A 112 4.00 16.98 26.00
N GLY A 113 3.62 16.17 26.98
CA GLY A 113 2.48 15.24 26.90
C GLY A 113 2.77 13.94 26.14
N PHE A 114 4.03 13.65 25.80
CA PHE A 114 4.44 12.40 25.18
C PHE A 114 5.34 11.59 26.11
N GLU A 115 5.09 10.28 26.20
CA GLU A 115 5.98 9.34 26.88
C GLU A 115 7.24 9.13 26.03
N VAL A 116 8.40 9.49 26.58
CA VAL A 116 9.71 9.29 25.95
C VAL A 116 10.19 7.88 26.30
N LEU A 117 10.36 7.03 25.28
CA LEU A 117 10.72 5.62 25.44
C LEU A 117 12.25 5.39 25.48
N SER A 118 13.04 6.37 25.08
CA SER A 118 14.51 6.26 25.05
C SER A 118 15.17 7.62 25.07
N ASP A 119 16.23 7.75 25.87
CA ASP A 119 17.10 8.93 25.90
C ASP A 119 18.00 9.02 24.66
N GLN A 120 18.06 7.96 23.85
CA GLN A 120 18.81 7.95 22.61
C GLN A 120 18.16 8.89 21.58
N LYS A 121 18.95 9.83 21.09
CA LYS A 121 18.50 10.72 20.01
C LYS A 121 18.69 10.03 18.65
N PHE A 122 17.64 10.12 17.83
CA PHE A 122 17.64 9.62 16.45
C PHE A 122 17.86 10.82 15.51
N GLY A 123 19.05 10.89 14.93
CA GLY A 123 19.49 12.11 14.25
C GLY A 123 19.79 13.23 15.25
N GLN A 124 19.86 14.48 14.77
CA GLN A 124 20.28 15.60 15.59
C GLN A 124 19.23 16.12 16.58
N ASP A 125 17.92 15.81 16.36
CA ASP A 125 16.85 16.52 17.05
C ASP A 125 15.58 15.68 17.31
N ARG A 126 15.64 14.34 17.21
CA ARG A 126 14.47 13.46 17.40
C ARG A 126 14.60 12.58 18.63
N SER A 127 13.50 12.41 19.34
CA SER A 127 13.35 11.46 20.43
C SER A 127 12.35 10.36 20.05
N MET A 128 12.54 9.18 20.58
CA MET A 128 11.59 8.08 20.47
C MET A 128 10.49 8.28 21.50
N VAL A 129 9.26 8.38 21.06
CA VAL A 129 8.08 8.54 21.92
C VAL A 129 7.07 7.41 21.66
N ALA A 130 6.24 7.10 22.67
CA ALA A 130 5.14 6.16 22.48
C ALA A 130 4.16 6.69 21.43
N CYS A 131 3.81 5.82 20.47
CA CYS A 131 2.82 6.12 19.44
C CYS A 131 1.48 5.48 19.82
N LEU A 132 0.52 6.29 20.22
CA LEU A 132 -0.81 5.84 20.61
C LEU A 132 -1.75 5.66 19.40
N SER A 133 -1.25 5.74 18.18
CA SER A 133 -2.03 5.61 16.95
C SER A 133 -3.28 6.49 16.97
N ARG A 134 -4.48 5.92 16.83
CA ARG A 134 -5.77 6.65 16.82
C ARG A 134 -6.04 7.40 18.14
N ASP A 135 -5.45 6.96 19.24
CA ASP A 135 -5.61 7.60 20.56
C ASP A 135 -4.64 8.75 20.82
N CYS A 136 -3.68 8.95 19.94
CA CYS A 136 -2.74 10.08 20.03
C CYS A 136 -3.49 11.41 20.01
N PRO A 137 -3.18 12.36 20.93
CA PRO A 137 -3.79 13.70 20.93
C PRO A 137 -3.67 14.43 19.59
N MET A 138 -2.53 14.26 18.90
CA MET A 138 -2.29 14.90 17.60
C MET A 138 -3.18 14.29 16.49
N MET A 139 -3.52 13.01 16.61
CA MET A 139 -4.47 12.36 15.70
C MET A 139 -5.89 12.90 15.94
N LYS A 140 -6.30 13.00 17.20
CA LYS A 140 -7.61 13.56 17.59
C LYS A 140 -7.74 15.03 17.16
N ALA A 141 -6.65 15.80 17.21
CA ALA A 141 -6.57 17.17 16.70
C ALA A 141 -6.50 17.26 15.16
N LYS A 142 -6.45 16.13 14.43
CA LYS A 142 -6.30 16.03 12.97
C LYS A 142 -4.98 16.61 12.43
N GLU A 143 -3.99 16.78 13.28
CA GLU A 143 -2.65 17.24 12.92
C GLU A 143 -1.77 16.07 12.45
N CYS A 144 -1.93 14.89 13.03
CA CYS A 144 -1.31 13.66 12.57
C CYS A 144 -2.25 12.95 11.58
N LYS A 145 -1.69 12.43 10.49
CA LYS A 145 -2.46 11.80 9.40
C LYS A 145 -1.82 10.47 9.01
N PRO A 146 -2.61 9.50 8.53
CA PRO A 146 -2.06 8.33 7.88
C PRO A 146 -1.31 8.75 6.62
N MET A 147 -0.32 7.97 6.26
CA MET A 147 0.43 8.10 5.03
C MET A 147 0.61 6.71 4.45
N GLY A 148 0.17 6.51 3.22
CA GLY A 148 0.47 5.35 2.40
C GLY A 148 1.24 5.80 1.16
N ARG A 149 2.35 5.10 0.84
CA ARG A 149 3.15 5.32 -0.37
C ARG A 149 3.22 4.04 -1.15
N LEU A 150 2.49 3.98 -2.25
CA LEU A 150 2.47 2.84 -3.18
C LEU A 150 3.46 3.10 -4.31
N GLN A 151 4.38 2.15 -4.52
CA GLN A 151 5.32 2.14 -5.63
C GLN A 151 4.93 1.04 -6.62
N PHE A 152 4.90 1.35 -7.91
CA PHE A 152 4.43 0.44 -8.94
C PHE A 152 4.97 0.78 -10.33
N PHE A 153 4.94 -0.20 -11.20
CA PHE A 153 5.06 -0.01 -12.66
C PHE A 153 3.66 0.09 -13.26
N ILE A 154 3.52 0.86 -14.32
CA ILE A 154 2.27 0.96 -15.09
C ILE A 154 2.40 0.08 -16.32
N ASP A 155 1.37 -0.71 -16.61
CA ASP A 155 1.34 -1.53 -17.82
C ASP A 155 1.48 -0.68 -19.09
N GLY A 156 2.27 -1.18 -20.03
CA GLY A 156 2.57 -0.45 -21.28
C GLY A 156 3.62 0.65 -21.15
N ILE A 157 4.18 0.91 -19.95
CA ILE A 157 5.31 1.84 -19.76
C ILE A 157 6.57 1.05 -19.40
N GLY A 158 7.68 1.37 -20.07
CA GLY A 158 8.96 0.72 -19.81
C GLY A 158 9.44 0.88 -18.37
N LYS A 159 10.06 -0.18 -17.82
CA LYS A 159 10.55 -0.22 -16.43
C LYS A 159 11.88 0.52 -16.24
N GLU A 160 12.57 0.88 -17.31
CA GLU A 160 13.91 1.46 -17.31
C GLU A 160 13.96 2.85 -16.66
N GLY A 161 12.83 3.57 -16.64
CA GLY A 161 12.72 4.89 -16.02
C GLY A 161 12.45 4.85 -14.50
N GLY A 162 12.35 3.69 -13.89
CA GLY A 162 12.01 3.55 -12.48
C GLY A 162 10.52 3.34 -12.20
N VAL A 163 10.13 3.50 -10.95
CA VAL A 163 8.76 3.26 -10.47
C VAL A 163 7.94 4.55 -10.42
N PHE A 164 6.65 4.42 -10.60
CA PHE A 164 5.70 5.48 -10.23
C PHE A 164 5.39 5.38 -8.72
N GLN A 165 5.13 6.52 -8.09
CA GLN A 165 4.74 6.58 -6.70
C GLN A 165 3.42 7.32 -6.53
N LEU A 166 2.51 6.74 -5.75
CA LEU A 166 1.27 7.37 -5.34
C LEU A 166 1.22 7.49 -3.82
N ASP A 167 1.02 8.73 -3.34
CA ASP A 167 0.88 9.03 -1.91
C ASP A 167 -0.61 9.21 -1.56
N THR A 168 -1.07 8.54 -0.50
CA THR A 168 -2.43 8.73 0.05
C THR A 168 -2.38 9.09 1.52
N LYS A 169 -3.35 9.93 1.96
CA LYS A 169 -3.56 10.32 3.37
C LYS A 169 -4.93 9.88 3.89
N SER A 170 -5.62 9.05 3.15
CA SER A 170 -6.92 8.49 3.53
C SER A 170 -6.74 7.17 4.27
N TRP A 171 -7.35 7.04 5.46
CA TRP A 171 -7.39 5.78 6.21
C TRP A 171 -7.97 4.65 5.37
N HIS A 172 -9.12 4.88 4.73
CA HIS A 172 -9.79 3.87 3.91
C HIS A 172 -8.91 3.42 2.75
N SER A 173 -8.24 4.36 2.06
CA SER A 173 -7.31 4.01 0.98
C SER A 173 -6.12 3.19 1.49
N VAL A 174 -5.55 3.55 2.66
CA VAL A 174 -4.45 2.78 3.26
C VAL A 174 -4.91 1.37 3.61
N GLU A 175 -6.05 1.25 4.32
CA GLU A 175 -6.61 -0.04 4.73
C GLU A 175 -6.99 -0.93 3.54
N ASN A 176 -7.55 -0.36 2.46
CA ASN A 176 -7.94 -1.11 1.27
C ASN A 176 -6.72 -1.68 0.53
N VAL A 177 -5.72 -0.83 0.27
CA VAL A 177 -4.49 -1.27 -0.42
C VAL A 177 -3.74 -2.30 0.43
N GLU A 178 -3.57 -2.04 1.74
CA GLU A 178 -2.86 -2.95 2.64
C GLU A 178 -3.57 -4.30 2.74
N ARG A 179 -4.90 -4.33 2.86
CA ARG A 179 -5.69 -5.57 2.91
C ARG A 179 -5.49 -6.43 1.68
N THR A 180 -5.50 -5.83 0.49
CA THR A 180 -5.24 -6.56 -0.75
C THR A 180 -3.84 -7.13 -0.76
N LEU A 181 -2.83 -6.33 -0.39
CA LEU A 181 -1.44 -6.76 -0.44
C LEU A 181 -1.10 -7.85 0.59
N LEU A 182 -1.74 -7.84 1.77
CA LEU A 182 -1.55 -8.89 2.79
C LEU A 182 -1.96 -10.29 2.30
N SER A 183 -2.75 -10.39 1.25
CA SER A 183 -3.13 -11.67 0.65
C SER A 183 -2.02 -12.29 -0.23
N TYR A 184 -0.94 -11.56 -0.48
CA TYR A 184 0.16 -11.98 -1.36
C TYR A 184 1.47 -12.09 -0.58
N SER A 185 2.16 -13.22 -0.72
CA SER A 185 3.53 -13.37 -0.19
C SER A 185 4.58 -12.74 -1.12
N ASP A 186 4.31 -12.82 -2.42
CA ASP A 186 5.10 -12.18 -3.47
C ASP A 186 4.13 -11.62 -4.52
N PRO A 187 3.93 -10.30 -4.56
CA PRO A 187 3.01 -9.68 -5.50
C PRO A 187 3.63 -9.40 -6.87
N ARG A 188 4.91 -9.70 -7.09
CA ARG A 188 5.58 -9.47 -8.38
C ARG A 188 4.95 -10.31 -9.48
N GLY A 189 4.75 -9.70 -10.65
CA GLY A 189 4.17 -10.36 -11.82
C GLY A 189 2.65 -10.57 -11.73
N VAL A 190 2.02 -10.25 -10.60
CA VAL A 190 0.55 -10.19 -10.51
C VAL A 190 0.10 -8.86 -11.09
N PRO A 191 -0.77 -8.85 -12.11
CA PRO A 191 -1.39 -7.63 -12.56
C PRO A 191 -2.44 -7.17 -11.54
N PHE A 192 -2.37 -5.90 -11.16
CA PHE A 192 -3.36 -5.27 -10.29
C PHE A 192 -4.05 -4.13 -11.03
N VAL A 193 -5.31 -3.91 -10.71
CA VAL A 193 -6.06 -2.71 -11.10
C VAL A 193 -6.13 -1.78 -9.90
N LEU A 194 -5.46 -0.64 -10.01
CA LEU A 194 -5.55 0.46 -9.05
C LEU A 194 -6.66 1.41 -9.51
N ARG A 195 -7.68 1.59 -8.67
CA ARG A 195 -8.82 2.48 -8.96
C ARG A 195 -8.88 3.64 -8.01
N VAL A 196 -9.37 4.77 -8.51
CA VAL A 196 -9.79 5.90 -7.69
C VAL A 196 -11.28 6.12 -7.87
N SER A 197 -11.99 6.22 -6.77
CA SER A 197 -13.42 6.54 -6.73
C SER A 197 -13.68 7.62 -5.68
N PHE A 198 -14.90 8.18 -5.67
CA PHE A 198 -15.31 9.08 -4.60
C PHE A 198 -16.24 8.37 -3.63
N THR A 199 -15.87 8.39 -2.35
CA THR A 199 -16.77 8.03 -1.26
C THR A 199 -17.42 9.29 -0.69
N GLN A 200 -18.73 9.26 -0.50
CA GLN A 200 -19.47 10.37 0.09
C GLN A 200 -19.67 10.12 1.59
N GLN A 201 -19.31 11.11 2.40
CA GLN A 201 -19.59 11.11 3.83
C GLN A 201 -20.28 12.43 4.19
N GLY A 202 -21.60 12.39 4.37
CA GLY A 202 -22.42 13.58 4.46
C GLY A 202 -22.33 14.41 3.17
N ASP A 203 -22.06 15.71 3.30
CA ASP A 203 -21.90 16.63 2.16
C ASP A 203 -20.48 16.64 1.55
N LYS A 204 -19.55 15.85 2.11
CA LYS A 204 -18.15 15.83 1.66
C LYS A 204 -17.87 14.60 0.83
N ARG A 205 -17.14 14.81 -0.27
CA ARG A 205 -16.63 13.75 -1.14
C ARG A 205 -15.12 13.61 -0.94
N PHE A 206 -14.65 12.38 -0.78
CA PHE A 206 -13.24 12.07 -0.59
C PHE A 206 -12.80 11.06 -1.64
N PRO A 207 -11.61 11.23 -2.24
CA PRO A 207 -11.05 10.20 -3.11
C PRO A 207 -10.66 8.99 -2.27
N GLU A 208 -11.06 7.83 -2.73
CA GLU A 208 -10.73 6.54 -2.16
C GLU A 208 -10.00 5.70 -3.20
N LEU A 209 -8.91 5.07 -2.78
CA LEU A 209 -8.14 4.16 -3.60
C LEU A 209 -8.50 2.73 -3.25
N THR A 210 -8.69 1.92 -4.27
CA THR A 210 -8.81 0.46 -4.16
C THR A 210 -7.75 -0.20 -5.04
N LEU A 211 -7.25 -1.33 -4.58
CA LEU A 211 -6.32 -2.17 -5.31
C LEU A 211 -6.94 -3.56 -5.40
N GLU A 212 -7.07 -4.07 -6.60
CA GLU A 212 -7.63 -5.40 -6.86
C GLU A 212 -6.68 -6.14 -7.78
N ALA A 213 -6.43 -7.43 -7.52
CA ALA A 213 -5.72 -8.23 -8.50
C ALA A 213 -6.62 -8.43 -9.72
N GLU A 214 -6.07 -8.21 -10.89
CA GLU A 214 -6.72 -8.57 -12.12
C GLU A 214 -6.60 -10.09 -12.29
N VAL A 215 -7.66 -10.78 -11.95
CA VAL A 215 -7.79 -12.19 -12.32
C VAL A 215 -8.14 -12.18 -13.80
N GLU A 216 -7.21 -12.54 -14.67
CA GLU A 216 -7.56 -12.84 -16.05
C GLU A 216 -8.51 -14.05 -15.99
N VAL A 217 -9.82 -13.76 -16.05
CA VAL A 217 -10.82 -14.79 -16.34
C VAL A 217 -10.64 -15.11 -17.83
N ASN A 218 -9.65 -15.94 -18.12
CA ASN A 218 -9.59 -16.56 -19.42
C ASN A 218 -10.90 -17.36 -19.56
N THR A 219 -11.64 -17.05 -20.60
CA THR A 219 -12.86 -17.79 -20.95
C THR A 219 -12.57 -19.29 -20.92
N PRO A 220 -13.56 -20.15 -20.55
CA PRO A 220 -13.34 -21.54 -20.17
C PRO A 220 -12.67 -22.45 -21.21
N ASP A 221 -12.48 -21.98 -22.42
CA ASP A 221 -11.99 -22.83 -23.54
C ASP A 221 -10.46 -22.98 -23.61
N ASP A 222 -9.66 -22.16 -22.90
CA ASP A 222 -8.18 -22.14 -23.05
C ASP A 222 -7.37 -22.25 -21.75
N VAL A 223 -7.98 -22.35 -20.58
CA VAL A 223 -7.19 -22.53 -19.34
C VAL A 223 -6.76 -23.96 -19.20
N SER A 224 -5.49 -24.23 -19.51
CA SER A 224 -4.93 -25.53 -19.18
C SER A 224 -5.03 -25.75 -17.65
N LEU A 225 -5.37 -26.97 -17.23
CA LEU A 225 -5.41 -27.37 -15.82
C LEU A 225 -4.10 -26.96 -15.09
N ALA A 226 -2.99 -26.88 -15.82
CA ALA A 226 -1.69 -26.46 -15.34
C ALA A 226 -1.64 -24.96 -14.92
N ASP A 227 -2.28 -24.07 -15.71
CA ASP A 227 -2.31 -22.63 -15.39
C ASP A 227 -3.23 -22.33 -14.20
N ALA A 228 -4.36 -23.05 -14.11
CA ALA A 228 -5.23 -22.99 -12.94
C ALA A 228 -4.51 -23.49 -11.69
N LEU A 229 -3.70 -24.55 -11.78
CA LEU A 229 -2.91 -25.09 -10.67
C LEU A 229 -1.78 -24.16 -10.23
N VAL A 230 -1.14 -23.43 -11.15
CA VAL A 230 -0.14 -22.39 -10.80
C VAL A 230 -0.79 -21.20 -10.08
N GLN A 231 -2.00 -20.83 -10.45
CA GLN A 231 -2.77 -19.80 -9.73
C GLN A 231 -3.27 -20.32 -8.36
N LEU A 232 -3.58 -21.59 -8.26
CA LEU A 232 -3.94 -22.29 -7.03
C LEU A 232 -2.78 -22.31 -6.01
N ASP A 233 -1.56 -22.58 -6.44
CA ASP A 233 -0.37 -22.60 -5.59
C ASP A 233 -0.05 -21.21 -5.01
N ARG A 234 -0.53 -20.15 -5.68
CA ARG A 234 -0.45 -18.76 -5.23
C ARG A 234 -1.58 -18.36 -4.28
N ALA A 235 -2.73 -19.03 -4.31
CA ALA A 235 -3.87 -18.77 -3.44
C ALA A 235 -3.71 -19.52 -2.10
N LYS A 236 -2.98 -18.92 -1.15
CA LYS A 236 -2.58 -19.55 0.13
C LYS A 236 -3.73 -19.79 1.13
N THR A 237 -4.97 -19.52 0.82
CA THR A 237 -6.11 -19.80 1.70
C THR A 237 -7.17 -20.63 1.00
N ARG A 238 -7.79 -21.55 1.79
CA ARG A 238 -8.84 -22.45 1.32
C ARG A 238 -10.07 -21.71 0.77
N GLU A 239 -10.32 -20.50 1.28
CA GLU A 239 -11.43 -19.64 0.86
C GLU A 239 -11.17 -18.95 -0.49
N ASN A 240 -9.94 -18.48 -0.72
CA ASN A 240 -9.53 -17.93 -2.02
C ASN A 240 -9.52 -19.01 -3.10
N LEU A 241 -9.17 -20.25 -2.74
CA LEU A 241 -9.20 -21.40 -3.61
C LEU A 241 -10.61 -21.70 -4.11
N ALA A 242 -11.59 -21.76 -3.21
CA ALA A 242 -12.98 -22.01 -3.55
C ALA A 242 -13.56 -20.87 -4.41
N ALA A 243 -13.22 -19.61 -4.12
CA ALA A 243 -13.68 -18.46 -4.90
C ALA A 243 -13.11 -18.46 -6.32
N VAL A 244 -11.83 -18.80 -6.50
CA VAL A 244 -11.21 -18.92 -7.83
C VAL A 244 -11.83 -20.07 -8.62
N LEU A 245 -12.08 -21.21 -7.99
CA LEU A 245 -12.70 -22.37 -8.65
C LEU A 245 -14.17 -22.15 -9.00
N ASP A 246 -14.94 -21.47 -8.14
CA ASP A 246 -16.33 -21.10 -8.42
C ASP A 246 -16.42 -20.12 -9.62
N LEU A 247 -15.41 -19.27 -9.83
CA LEU A 247 -15.35 -18.33 -10.95
C LEU A 247 -14.84 -18.97 -12.24
N THR A 248 -13.84 -19.86 -12.16
CA THR A 248 -13.17 -20.43 -13.35
C THR A 248 -13.82 -21.73 -13.85
N ASN A 249 -14.46 -22.49 -12.97
CA ASN A 249 -15.14 -23.74 -13.31
C ASN A 249 -16.35 -23.97 -12.38
N PRO A 250 -17.52 -23.39 -12.65
CA PRO A 250 -18.71 -23.55 -11.81
C PRO A 250 -19.13 -25.01 -11.55
N GLY A 251 -18.65 -25.94 -12.36
CA GLY A 251 -18.90 -27.37 -12.22
C GLY A 251 -17.87 -28.16 -11.42
N TRP A 252 -16.81 -27.52 -10.90
CA TRP A 252 -15.68 -28.19 -10.24
C TRP A 252 -16.09 -29.08 -9.07
N LYS A 253 -17.17 -28.76 -8.37
CA LYS A 253 -17.72 -29.54 -7.24
C LYS A 253 -18.22 -30.92 -7.68
N GLN A 254 -18.39 -31.13 -8.98
CA GLN A 254 -18.81 -32.42 -9.58
C GLN A 254 -17.65 -33.16 -10.27
N ASP A 255 -16.46 -32.52 -10.37
CA ASP A 255 -15.28 -33.10 -10.96
C ASP A 255 -14.41 -33.80 -9.91
N GLU A 256 -14.45 -35.09 -9.84
CA GLU A 256 -13.68 -35.89 -8.87
C GLU A 256 -12.18 -35.67 -8.95
N LYS A 257 -11.61 -35.39 -10.14
CA LYS A 257 -10.18 -35.15 -10.33
C LYS A 257 -9.77 -33.82 -9.72
N VAL A 258 -10.60 -32.80 -9.90
CA VAL A 258 -10.39 -31.48 -9.30
C VAL A 258 -10.52 -31.57 -7.78
N ILE A 259 -11.55 -32.25 -7.27
CA ILE A 259 -11.74 -32.45 -5.83
C ILE A 259 -10.56 -33.21 -5.21
N GLN A 260 -10.07 -34.26 -5.89
CA GLN A 260 -8.92 -35.02 -5.38
C GLN A 260 -7.64 -34.15 -5.33
N ARG A 261 -7.38 -33.38 -6.38
CA ARG A 261 -6.22 -32.49 -6.43
C ARG A 261 -6.27 -31.37 -5.37
N ILE A 262 -7.46 -30.85 -5.09
CA ILE A 262 -7.66 -29.88 -3.98
C ILE A 262 -7.33 -30.51 -2.63
N LYS A 263 -7.71 -31.79 -2.42
CA LYS A 263 -7.35 -32.51 -1.21
C LYS A 263 -5.85 -32.71 -1.09
N ASP A 264 -5.19 -33.08 -2.18
CA ASP A 264 -3.73 -33.30 -2.21
C ASP A 264 -2.97 -32.01 -1.90
N VAL A 265 -3.32 -30.89 -2.54
CA VAL A 265 -2.75 -29.55 -2.26
C VAL A 265 -3.06 -29.12 -0.82
N GLY A 266 -4.25 -29.38 -0.31
CA GLY A 266 -4.61 -29.09 1.08
C GLY A 266 -3.78 -29.88 2.08
N ILE A 267 -3.39 -31.12 1.76
CA ILE A 267 -2.52 -31.97 2.58
C ILE A 267 -1.07 -31.43 2.55
N GLU A 268 -0.58 -31.02 1.39
CA GLU A 268 0.76 -30.43 1.23
C GLU A 268 0.90 -29.12 2.04
N ILE A 269 -0.11 -28.23 1.97
CA ILE A 269 -0.15 -26.98 2.76
C ILE A 269 -0.19 -27.27 4.27
N ALA A 270 -0.97 -28.29 4.69
CA ALA A 270 -1.06 -28.67 6.10
C ALA A 270 0.27 -29.30 6.60
N ALA A 271 0.94 -30.11 5.76
CA ALA A 271 2.23 -30.68 6.07
C ALA A 271 3.32 -29.63 6.19
N ASP A 272 3.39 -28.63 5.29
CA ASP A 272 4.34 -27.53 5.37
C ASP A 272 4.12 -26.63 6.61
N ALA A 273 2.85 -26.38 6.98
CA ALA A 273 2.52 -25.66 8.21
C ALA A 273 2.90 -26.42 9.49
N MET A 274 2.79 -27.75 9.50
CA MET A 274 3.26 -28.59 10.60
C MET A 274 4.79 -28.61 10.70
N LEU A 275 5.50 -28.73 9.58
CA LEU A 275 6.96 -28.71 9.55
C LEU A 275 7.52 -27.38 10.09
N ARG A 276 6.92 -26.25 9.71
CA ARG A 276 7.34 -24.94 10.23
C ARG A 276 7.10 -24.78 11.73
N LYS A 277 6.09 -25.42 12.29
CA LYS A 277 5.77 -25.42 13.73
C LYS A 277 6.75 -26.25 14.58
N HIS A 278 7.45 -27.21 13.98
CA HIS A 278 8.43 -28.05 14.64
C HIS A 278 9.87 -27.57 14.50
N LEU A 279 10.11 -26.51 13.67
CA LEU A 279 11.41 -25.89 13.46
C LEU A 279 11.61 -24.57 14.20
N THR A 280 10.60 -24.11 14.95
CA THR A 280 10.66 -22.99 15.89
C THR A 280 10.56 -23.52 17.34
#